data_f68c23c0f8dbfe0b023c83b66ccd3074
#
_entry.id   f68c23c0f8dbfe0b023c83b66ccd3074
#
_cell.length_a   1.000
_cell.length_b   1.000
_cell.length_c   1.000
_cell.angle_alpha   90.00
_cell.angle_beta   90.00
_cell.angle_gamma   90.00
#
_symmetry.space_group_name_H-M   'P 1'
#
loop_
_entity.id
_entity.type
_entity.pdbx_description
1 polymer ?
#
loop_
_entity_poly.entity_id
_entity_poly.type
_entity_poly.pdbx_seq_one_letter_code
_entity_poly.pdbx_strand_id
1 'polypeptide(L)'
;METTEGVFFVPKYDQFQEGPISEIGEGTYADPNWPGERVAHCWEYRYDTIINALIKHGFRIESMVERDELFFNPWPDMFETSRPNYWRLKEGEVRFPLSFTLKAIRE
;
A
#
# COMPACT_ATOMS: atom_id res chain seq x y z
N MET A 1 -28.88 1.46 -13.29
CA MET A 1 -27.47 1.57 -12.88
C MET A 1 -26.87 2.80 -13.52
N GLU A 2 -26.33 3.67 -12.73
CA GLU A 2 -25.69 4.89 -13.24
C GLU A 2 -24.31 4.58 -13.79
N THR A 3 -23.98 5.16 -14.94
CA THR A 3 -22.63 5.14 -15.45
C THR A 3 -21.87 6.30 -14.84
N THR A 4 -20.83 6.02 -14.09
CA THR A 4 -19.99 7.03 -13.47
C THR A 4 -18.71 7.17 -14.27
N GLU A 5 -18.40 8.37 -14.71
CA GLU A 5 -17.11 8.70 -15.28
C GLU A 5 -16.14 9.06 -14.16
N GLY A 6 -14.89 8.60 -14.24
CA GLY A 6 -13.89 8.93 -13.25
C GLY A 6 -12.78 7.90 -13.16
N VAL A 7 -12.00 8.02 -12.10
CA VAL A 7 -10.91 7.12 -11.79
C VAL A 7 -11.40 6.06 -10.81
N PHE A 8 -11.13 4.81 -11.11
CA PHE A 8 -11.59 3.68 -10.30
C PHE A 8 -10.41 2.82 -9.86
N PHE A 9 -10.53 2.24 -8.67
CA PHE A 9 -9.62 1.18 -8.26
C PHE A 9 -10.05 -0.14 -8.87
N VAL A 10 -9.18 -0.68 -9.71
CA VAL A 10 -9.38 -2.00 -10.31
C VAL A 10 -8.28 -2.92 -9.79
N PRO A 11 -8.61 -4.00 -9.08
CA PRO A 11 -7.61 -4.97 -8.64
C PRO A 11 -6.89 -5.55 -9.85
N LYS A 12 -5.56 -5.48 -9.84
CA LYS A 12 -4.71 -5.96 -10.93
C LYS A 12 -3.99 -7.25 -10.57
N TYR A 13 -3.57 -7.38 -9.31
CA TYR A 13 -2.78 -8.50 -8.85
C TYR A 13 -3.51 -9.29 -7.79
N ASP A 14 -3.35 -10.61 -7.86
CA ASP A 14 -3.87 -11.51 -6.84
C ASP A 14 -3.00 -11.43 -5.59
N GLN A 15 -3.59 -11.01 -4.48
CA GLN A 15 -2.88 -10.91 -3.20
C GLN A 15 -2.51 -12.28 -2.61
N PHE A 16 -3.12 -13.35 -3.10
CA PHE A 16 -2.80 -14.72 -2.72
C PHE A 16 -1.77 -15.37 -3.64
N GLN A 17 -1.22 -14.61 -4.57
CA GLN A 17 -0.18 -15.07 -5.47
C GLN A 17 1.08 -15.43 -4.69
N GLU A 18 1.66 -16.59 -4.98
CA GLU A 18 2.97 -16.98 -4.51
C GLU A 18 4.04 -16.46 -5.48
N GLY A 19 5.16 -16.03 -4.93
CA GLY A 19 6.25 -15.47 -5.71
C GLY A 19 6.08 -13.99 -6.04
N PRO A 20 7.08 -13.41 -6.73
CA PRO A 20 7.12 -11.98 -6.97
C PRO A 20 6.18 -11.53 -8.08
N ILE A 21 5.71 -10.31 -7.96
CA ILE A 21 5.12 -9.53 -9.03
C ILE A 21 6.23 -8.68 -9.62
N SER A 22 6.45 -8.80 -10.92
CA SER A 22 7.52 -8.09 -11.61
C SER A 22 6.93 -7.02 -12.53
N GLU A 23 7.45 -5.81 -12.44
CA GLU A 23 7.02 -4.70 -13.25
C GLU A 23 8.20 -3.93 -13.82
N ILE A 24 8.01 -3.42 -15.04
CA ILE A 24 8.93 -2.49 -15.68
C ILE A 24 8.24 -1.13 -15.68
N GLY A 25 8.92 -0.11 -15.18
CA GLY A 25 8.37 1.23 -15.11
C GLY A 25 9.40 2.31 -15.34
N GLU A 26 8.91 3.53 -15.45
CA GLU A 26 9.73 4.73 -15.58
C GLU A 26 9.51 5.64 -14.37
N GLY A 27 10.57 6.38 -14.01
CA GLY A 27 10.52 7.28 -12.88
C GLY A 27 10.44 6.57 -11.53
N THR A 28 10.36 7.35 -10.48
CA THR A 28 10.18 6.86 -9.10
C THR A 28 9.16 7.77 -8.40
N TYR A 29 8.65 7.36 -7.24
CA TYR A 29 7.78 8.23 -6.46
C TYR A 29 8.53 9.46 -5.92
N ALA A 30 9.85 9.38 -5.76
CA ALA A 30 10.69 10.50 -5.34
C ALA A 30 11.06 11.42 -6.50
N ASP A 31 11.23 10.86 -7.71
CA ASP A 31 11.53 11.59 -8.93
C ASP A 31 10.75 10.98 -10.10
N PRO A 32 9.53 11.47 -10.36
CA PRO A 32 8.71 10.98 -11.47
C PRO A 32 9.34 11.17 -12.85
N ASN A 33 10.31 12.09 -12.96
CA ASN A 33 10.99 12.40 -14.22
C ASN A 33 12.33 11.70 -14.37
N TRP A 34 12.66 10.78 -13.45
CA TRP A 34 13.89 10.00 -13.58
C TRP A 34 13.93 9.27 -14.92
N PRO A 35 14.98 9.48 -15.73
CA PRO A 35 14.98 9.07 -17.14
C PRO A 35 15.25 7.58 -17.36
N GLY A 36 15.58 6.84 -16.34
CA GLY A 36 15.87 5.43 -16.45
C GLY A 36 14.61 4.56 -16.47
N GLU A 37 14.74 3.39 -17.07
CA GLU A 37 13.77 2.30 -16.92
C GLU A 37 14.14 1.51 -15.68
N ARG A 38 13.14 1.17 -14.85
CA ARG A 38 13.36 0.35 -13.66
C ARG A 38 12.59 -0.96 -13.77
N VAL A 39 13.23 -2.02 -13.30
CA VAL A 39 12.57 -3.30 -13.10
C VAL A 39 12.39 -3.49 -11.60
N ALA A 40 11.18 -3.76 -11.18
CA ALA A 40 10.86 -4.00 -9.79
C ALA A 40 10.27 -5.39 -9.61
N HIS A 41 10.70 -6.07 -8.56
CA HIS A 41 10.14 -7.36 -8.13
C HIS A 41 9.58 -7.16 -6.74
N CYS A 42 8.28 -7.36 -6.57
CA CYS A 42 7.60 -7.16 -5.30
C CYS A 42 6.90 -8.44 -4.88
N TRP A 43 7.00 -8.76 -3.60
CA TRP A 43 6.27 -9.87 -3.00
C TRP A 43 5.11 -9.32 -2.18
N GLU A 44 3.95 -9.91 -2.39
CA GLU A 44 2.76 -9.59 -1.62
C GLU A 44 2.69 -10.50 -0.39
N TYR A 45 2.60 -9.89 0.79
CA TYR A 45 2.46 -10.61 2.04
C TYR A 45 1.12 -10.32 2.68
N ARG A 46 0.35 -11.35 2.97
CA ARG A 46 -0.92 -11.21 3.68
C ARG A 46 -0.69 -10.93 5.15
N TYR A 47 -1.68 -10.34 5.79
CA TYR A 47 -1.61 -10.05 7.23
C TYR A 47 -1.43 -11.30 8.07
N ASP A 48 -2.12 -12.38 7.71
CA ASP A 48 -1.97 -13.66 8.43
C ASP A 48 -0.54 -14.20 8.34
N THR A 49 0.11 -14.06 7.20
CA THR A 49 1.50 -14.47 7.02
C THR A 49 2.43 -13.67 7.92
N ILE A 50 2.26 -12.35 7.98
CA ILE A 50 3.08 -11.46 8.81
C ILE A 50 2.88 -11.76 10.29
N ILE A 51 1.63 -11.82 10.73
CA ILE A 51 1.27 -12.02 12.13
C ILE A 51 1.73 -13.39 12.62
N ASN A 52 1.47 -14.44 11.85
CA ASN A 52 1.87 -15.79 12.22
C ASN A 52 3.39 -15.98 12.25
N ALA A 53 4.12 -15.30 11.35
CA ALA A 53 5.57 -15.32 11.38
C ALA A 53 6.12 -14.68 12.68
N LEU A 54 5.54 -13.57 13.11
CA LEU A 54 5.93 -12.91 14.35
C LEU A 54 5.66 -13.82 15.57
N ILE A 55 4.49 -14.41 15.63
CA ILE A 55 4.12 -15.33 16.71
C ILE A 55 5.08 -16.52 16.74
N LYS A 56 5.36 -17.12 15.59
CA LYS A 56 6.27 -18.25 15.47
C LYS A 56 7.66 -17.94 15.99
N HIS A 57 8.12 -16.72 15.84
CA HIS A 57 9.45 -16.28 16.25
C HIS A 57 9.48 -15.63 17.65
N GLY A 58 8.47 -15.84 18.45
CA GLY A 58 8.47 -15.44 19.86
C GLY A 58 8.03 -14.00 20.10
N PHE A 59 7.38 -13.37 19.14
CA PHE A 59 6.83 -12.03 19.32
C PHE A 59 5.42 -12.09 19.89
N ARG A 60 5.13 -11.21 20.84
CA ARG A 60 3.78 -10.96 21.32
C ARG A 60 3.24 -9.72 20.66
N ILE A 61 2.13 -9.86 19.95
CA ILE A 61 1.46 -8.73 19.30
C ILE A 61 0.78 -7.87 20.36
N GLU A 62 1.15 -6.59 20.42
CA GLU A 62 0.55 -5.65 21.36
C GLU A 62 -0.56 -4.82 20.75
N SER A 63 -0.36 -4.37 19.50
CA SER A 63 -1.36 -3.54 18.84
C SER A 63 -1.21 -3.58 17.33
N MET A 64 -2.31 -3.32 16.65
CA MET A 64 -2.35 -3.07 15.22
C MET A 64 -3.30 -1.92 14.97
N VAL A 65 -2.86 -0.93 14.20
CA VAL A 65 -3.66 0.24 13.84
C VAL A 65 -3.68 0.36 12.33
N GLU A 66 -4.87 0.39 11.74
CA GLU A 66 -5.04 0.66 10.33
C GLU A 66 -5.19 2.16 10.11
N ARG A 67 -4.67 2.66 8.99
CA ARG A 67 -4.69 4.07 8.65
C ARG A 67 -5.19 4.27 7.23
N ASP A 68 -5.89 5.37 7.02
CA ASP A 68 -6.34 5.82 5.70
C ASP A 68 -5.31 6.72 5.01
N GLU A 69 -4.07 6.71 5.46
CA GLU A 69 -2.98 7.54 4.97
C GLU A 69 -1.82 6.70 4.43
N LEU A 70 -1.14 7.25 3.42
CA LEU A 70 0.14 6.75 2.92
C LEU A 70 1.22 7.83 3.08
N PHE A 71 2.47 7.40 3.17
CA PHE A 71 3.62 8.30 3.25
C PHE A 71 4.13 8.76 1.87
N PHE A 72 3.44 8.41 0.80
CA PHE A 72 3.73 8.83 -0.57
C PHE A 72 2.42 8.99 -1.33
N ASN A 73 2.48 9.70 -2.47
CA ASN A 73 1.31 9.91 -3.32
C ASN A 73 1.34 8.93 -4.49
N PRO A 74 0.61 7.79 -4.42
CA PRO A 74 0.66 6.77 -5.46
C PRO A 74 -0.09 7.18 -6.73
N TRP A 75 -1.18 7.94 -6.58
CA TRP A 75 -2.04 8.36 -7.69
C TRP A 75 -2.51 9.79 -7.47
N PRO A 76 -1.78 10.78 -8.03
CA PRO A 76 -2.06 12.20 -7.77
C PRO A 76 -3.50 12.63 -8.05
N ASP A 77 -4.18 11.99 -9.01
CA ASP A 77 -5.56 12.34 -9.35
C ASP A 77 -6.58 11.91 -8.29
N MET A 78 -6.23 10.95 -7.44
CA MET A 78 -7.12 10.38 -6.44
C MET A 78 -6.77 10.75 -5.00
N PHE A 79 -5.56 11.25 -4.78
CA PHE A 79 -5.02 11.54 -3.46
C PHE A 79 -4.81 13.02 -3.25
N GLU A 80 -4.93 13.43 -2.00
CA GLU A 80 -4.60 14.77 -1.54
C GLU A 80 -3.73 14.69 -0.29
N THR A 81 -3.02 15.77 0.00
CA THR A 81 -2.22 15.86 1.23
C THR A 81 -3.16 15.93 2.43
N SER A 82 -3.02 14.99 3.36
CA SER A 82 -3.76 14.99 4.63
C SER A 82 -3.02 15.77 5.70
N ARG A 83 -1.69 15.71 5.70
CA ARG A 83 -0.77 16.43 6.55
C ARG A 83 0.62 16.38 5.91
N PRO A 84 1.61 17.15 6.36
CA PRO A 84 2.94 17.12 5.74
C PRO A 84 3.50 15.71 5.59
N ASN A 85 3.90 15.36 4.38
CA ASN A 85 4.44 14.05 3.98
C ASN A 85 3.47 12.87 4.06
N TYR A 86 2.16 13.14 4.16
CA TYR A 86 1.13 12.10 4.14
C TYR A 86 0.02 12.46 3.17
N TRP A 87 -0.55 11.44 2.56
CA TRP A 87 -1.61 11.55 1.58
C TRP A 87 -2.74 10.59 1.88
N ARG A 88 -3.94 10.98 1.53
CA ARG A 88 -5.14 10.16 1.65
C ARG A 88 -6.01 10.34 0.41
N LEU A 89 -7.00 9.48 0.26
CA LEU A 89 -7.99 9.65 -0.81
C LEU A 89 -8.72 10.98 -0.66
N LYS A 90 -9.01 11.62 -1.79
CA LYS A 90 -9.76 12.87 -1.82
C LYS A 90 -11.13 12.70 -1.20
N GLU A 91 -11.67 13.78 -0.68
CA GLU A 91 -13.03 13.83 -0.16
C GLU A 91 -14.03 13.36 -1.21
N GLY A 92 -15.03 12.57 -0.80
CA GLY A 92 -16.00 11.95 -1.70
C GLY A 92 -15.64 10.54 -2.16
N GLU A 93 -14.39 10.14 -2.03
CA GLU A 93 -13.98 8.76 -2.31
C GLU A 93 -14.26 7.83 -1.13
N VAL A 94 -14.56 6.58 -1.44
CA VAL A 94 -14.75 5.56 -0.40
C VAL A 94 -13.39 5.23 0.22
N ARG A 95 -13.28 5.48 1.53
CA ARG A 95 -12.04 5.21 2.26
C ARG A 95 -11.92 3.73 2.62
N PHE A 96 -10.72 3.25 2.58
CA PHE A 96 -10.34 1.92 3.04
C PHE A 96 -8.92 1.98 3.62
N PRO A 97 -8.49 0.98 4.40
CA PRO A 97 -7.16 0.98 4.97
C PRO A 97 -6.08 1.00 3.90
N LEU A 98 -5.15 1.93 4.00
CA LEU A 98 -4.03 2.10 3.06
C LEU A 98 -2.71 1.65 3.66
N SER A 99 -2.58 1.74 4.96
CA SER A 99 -1.38 1.34 5.69
C SER A 99 -1.76 0.85 7.08
N PHE A 100 -0.83 0.19 7.72
CA PHE A 100 -1.02 -0.23 9.11
C PHE A 100 0.28 -0.10 9.90
N THR A 101 0.13 0.02 11.20
CA THR A 101 1.22 -0.03 12.16
C THR A 101 1.01 -1.21 13.07
N LEU A 102 1.99 -2.08 13.17
CA LEU A 102 1.97 -3.23 14.05
C LEU A 102 3.06 -3.06 15.11
N LYS A 103 2.67 -3.23 16.37
CA LYS A 103 3.62 -3.24 17.48
C LYS A 103 3.69 -4.64 18.07
N ALA A 104 4.89 -5.18 18.13
CA ALA A 104 5.15 -6.49 18.70
C ALA A 104 6.39 -6.45 19.57
N ILE A 105 6.40 -7.26 20.63
CA ILE A 105 7.53 -7.37 21.54
C ILE A 105 8.04 -8.80 21.51
N ARG A 106 9.33 -8.96 21.34
CA ARG A 106 9.99 -10.26 21.43
C ARG A 106 10.20 -10.62 22.89
N GLU A 107 9.69 -11.73 23.26
CA GLU A 107 9.85 -12.30 24.61
C GLU A 107 11.03 -13.27 24.70
#